data_17af5f815e86dcb8b0d64be4c968039f
#
_entry.id   17af5f815e86dcb8b0d64be4c968039f
#
_cell.length_a   1.000
_cell.length_b   1.000
_cell.length_c   1.000
_cell.angle_alpha   90.00
_cell.angle_beta   90.00
_cell.angle_gamma   90.00
#
_symmetry.space_group_name_H-M   'P 1'
#
loop_
_entity.id
_entity.type
_entity.pdbx_description
1 polymer ?
#
loop_
_entity_poly.entity_id
_entity_poly.type
_entity_poly.pdbx_seq_one_letter_code
_entity_poly.pdbx_strand_id
1 'polypeptide(L)'
;MESKVVITGMGIWSCLGNTLDDVRDALYTGKSGIIFSQERKDAGFRSALCASIERPNLKPFVSRNLRQFMPEEAQYAYMATRAALQHARLDQDYIDTHEVGIIYGNDSVAEATMHSLDNFREYKDTAACGSGAIFQSMNSTVTMNLACLFRLKGINLTSSAACASGSQAVG
;
A
#
# COMPACT_ATOMS: atom_id res chain seq x y z
N MET A 1 -29.62 -17.14 -13.81
CA MET A 1 -28.97 -15.94 -14.40
C MET A 1 -27.50 -16.05 -14.04
N GLU A 2 -26.60 -16.04 -15.02
CA GLU A 2 -25.18 -15.96 -14.75
C GLU A 2 -24.87 -14.59 -14.10
N SER A 3 -24.29 -14.59 -12.90
CA SER A 3 -23.82 -13.37 -12.26
C SER A 3 -22.56 -12.89 -12.99
N LYS A 4 -22.57 -11.65 -13.47
CA LYS A 4 -21.39 -11.02 -14.08
C LYS A 4 -20.60 -10.29 -13.02
N VAL A 5 -19.29 -10.55 -12.97
CA VAL A 5 -18.35 -9.76 -12.18
C VAL A 5 -17.89 -8.57 -13.03
N VAL A 6 -17.89 -7.37 -12.45
CA VAL A 6 -17.52 -6.13 -13.14
C VAL A 6 -16.60 -5.28 -12.26
N ILE A 7 -15.71 -4.51 -12.90
CA ILE A 7 -14.90 -3.49 -12.22
C ILE A 7 -15.71 -2.20 -12.15
N THR A 8 -16.03 -1.75 -10.95
CA THR A 8 -16.85 -0.55 -10.74
C THR A 8 -16.01 0.69 -10.46
N GLY A 9 -14.78 0.53 -9.98
CA GLY A 9 -13.88 1.64 -9.70
C GLY A 9 -12.41 1.22 -9.68
N MET A 10 -11.55 2.19 -9.94
CA MET A 10 -10.11 2.02 -9.92
C MET A 10 -9.46 3.17 -9.16
N GLY A 11 -8.33 2.90 -8.50
CA GLY A 11 -7.50 3.90 -7.85
C GLY A 11 -6.05 3.51 -7.94
N ILE A 12 -5.19 4.52 -7.95
CA ILE A 12 -3.76 4.33 -8.13
C ILE A 12 -2.97 5.32 -7.28
N TRP A 13 -1.79 4.88 -6.83
CA TRP A 13 -0.77 5.72 -6.21
C TRP A 13 0.59 5.23 -6.69
N SER A 14 1.25 5.98 -7.55
CA SER A 14 2.44 5.51 -8.26
C SER A 14 3.43 6.63 -8.59
N CYS A 15 4.60 6.25 -9.06
CA CYS A 15 5.61 7.18 -9.56
C CYS A 15 5.22 7.90 -10.87
N LEU A 16 4.16 7.46 -11.54
CA LEU A 16 3.64 8.11 -12.76
C LEU A 16 2.56 9.15 -12.44
N GLY A 17 1.95 9.06 -11.27
CA GLY A 17 0.91 9.96 -10.80
C GLY A 17 0.01 9.30 -9.76
N ASN A 18 -0.85 10.10 -9.16
CA ASN A 18 -1.75 9.71 -8.07
C ASN A 18 -3.23 9.76 -8.49
N THR A 19 -3.49 10.05 -9.76
CA THR A 19 -4.82 9.98 -10.38
C THR A 19 -4.78 9.09 -11.61
N LEU A 20 -5.94 8.57 -12.02
CA LEU A 20 -6.04 7.75 -13.23
C LEU A 20 -5.67 8.56 -14.48
N ASP A 21 -6.01 9.85 -14.51
CA ASP A 21 -5.70 10.73 -15.64
C ASP A 21 -4.20 11.00 -15.74
N ASP A 22 -3.52 11.30 -14.64
CA ASP A 22 -2.06 11.49 -14.62
C ASP A 22 -1.33 10.26 -15.15
N VAL A 23 -1.73 9.08 -14.69
CA VAL A 23 -1.10 7.82 -15.11
C VAL A 23 -1.41 7.52 -16.59
N ARG A 24 -2.65 7.71 -17.02
CA ARG A 24 -3.02 7.57 -18.44
C ARG A 24 -2.17 8.47 -19.32
N ASP A 25 -2.07 9.74 -18.97
CA ASP A 25 -1.35 10.75 -19.75
C ASP A 25 0.17 10.46 -19.75
N ALA A 26 0.72 10.00 -18.62
CA ALA A 26 2.11 9.55 -18.54
C ALA A 26 2.38 8.37 -19.47
N LEU A 27 1.49 7.38 -19.53
CA LEU A 27 1.60 6.21 -20.38
C LEU A 27 1.49 6.60 -21.87
N TYR A 28 0.54 7.44 -22.25
CA TYR A 28 0.36 7.88 -23.64
C TYR A 28 1.52 8.75 -24.15
N THR A 29 2.12 9.55 -23.27
CA THR A 29 3.26 10.42 -23.64
C THR A 29 4.61 9.73 -23.48
N GLY A 30 4.64 8.49 -22.98
CA GLY A 30 5.89 7.76 -22.71
C GLY A 30 6.71 8.35 -21.56
N LYS A 31 6.08 9.06 -20.64
CA LYS A 31 6.74 9.65 -19.44
C LYS A 31 7.24 8.53 -18.54
N SER A 32 8.52 8.59 -18.18
CA SER A 32 9.12 7.68 -17.21
C SER A 32 8.97 8.25 -15.80
N GLY A 33 8.62 7.38 -14.83
CA GLY A 33 8.70 7.67 -13.40
C GLY A 33 10.07 7.37 -12.78
N ILE A 34 11.04 6.90 -13.58
CA ILE A 34 12.39 6.60 -13.12
C ILE A 34 13.21 7.90 -13.04
N ILE A 35 13.82 8.12 -11.88
CA ILE A 35 14.67 9.28 -11.61
C ILE A 35 16.05 8.84 -11.13
N PHE A 36 17.01 9.75 -11.19
CA PHE A 36 18.30 9.58 -10.52
C PHE A 36 18.16 10.00 -9.05
N SER A 37 18.61 9.14 -8.13
CA SER A 37 18.65 9.40 -6.69
C SER A 37 20.08 9.61 -6.21
N GLN A 38 20.39 10.81 -5.76
CA GLN A 38 21.70 11.10 -5.17
C GLN A 38 21.90 10.30 -3.87
N GLU A 39 20.87 10.15 -3.06
CA GLU A 39 20.90 9.36 -1.82
C GLU A 39 21.33 7.91 -2.09
N ARG A 40 20.77 7.25 -3.11
CA ARG A 40 21.17 5.90 -3.50
C ARG A 40 22.62 5.85 -3.99
N LYS A 41 23.06 6.89 -4.71
CA LYS A 41 24.44 7.01 -5.17
C LYS A 41 25.40 7.08 -3.99
N ASP A 42 25.10 7.92 -3.01
CA ASP A 42 25.93 8.16 -1.82
C ASP A 42 25.94 6.94 -0.90
N ALA A 43 24.83 6.19 -0.85
CA ALA A 43 24.73 4.91 -0.15
C ALA A 43 25.47 3.75 -0.83
N GLY A 44 26.13 3.98 -1.98
CA GLY A 44 26.95 2.99 -2.67
C GLY A 44 26.18 1.99 -3.55
N PHE A 45 24.93 2.27 -3.89
CA PHE A 45 24.19 1.43 -4.84
C PHE A 45 24.84 1.47 -6.23
N ARG A 46 24.97 0.31 -6.90
CA ARG A 46 25.48 0.24 -8.27
C ARG A 46 24.62 1.01 -9.25
N SER A 47 23.28 0.95 -9.07
CA SER A 47 22.34 1.78 -9.81
C SER A 47 21.76 2.84 -8.87
N ALA A 48 21.91 4.10 -9.27
CA ALA A 48 21.27 5.23 -8.61
C ALA A 48 19.87 5.54 -9.20
N LEU A 49 19.37 4.71 -10.11
CA LEU A 49 18.03 4.87 -10.66
C LEU A 49 17.00 4.25 -9.73
N CYS A 50 15.90 4.98 -9.51
CA CYS A 50 14.75 4.49 -8.75
C CYS A 50 13.45 5.12 -9.25
N ALA A 51 12.32 4.48 -8.98
CA ALA A 51 11.02 5.10 -9.10
C ALA A 51 10.64 5.67 -7.72
N SER A 52 10.61 7.00 -7.60
CA SER A 52 10.19 7.65 -6.36
C SER A 52 8.69 7.83 -6.34
N ILE A 53 8.06 7.40 -5.25
CA ILE A 53 6.63 7.60 -5.02
C ILE A 53 6.48 8.62 -3.88
N GLU A 54 5.64 9.62 -4.08
CA GLU A 54 5.36 10.61 -3.05
C GLU A 54 4.65 9.96 -1.86
N ARG A 55 5.20 10.14 -0.66
CA ARG A 55 4.57 9.64 0.56
C ARG A 55 3.32 10.45 0.89
N PRO A 56 2.14 9.82 1.02
CA PRO A 56 0.89 10.54 1.21
C PRO A 56 0.78 11.17 2.60
N ASN A 57 0.13 12.31 2.68
CA ASN A 57 -0.26 12.88 3.97
C ASN A 57 -1.55 12.23 4.50
N LEU A 58 -1.41 11.27 5.38
CA LEU A 58 -2.55 10.56 5.98
C LEU A 58 -3.15 11.26 7.21
N LYS A 59 -2.57 12.36 7.70
CA LYS A 59 -3.05 13.04 8.92
C LYS A 59 -4.53 13.44 8.87
N PRO A 60 -5.08 13.89 7.74
CA PRO A 60 -6.50 14.25 7.67
C PRO A 60 -7.45 13.05 7.73
N PHE A 61 -6.97 11.83 7.50
CA PHE A 61 -7.81 10.65 7.27
C PHE A 61 -7.65 9.57 8.33
N VAL A 62 -6.45 9.44 8.90
CA VAL A 62 -6.08 8.33 9.77
C VAL A 62 -5.48 8.88 11.07
N SER A 63 -5.99 8.42 12.22
CA SER A 63 -5.48 8.81 13.52
C SER A 63 -4.01 8.42 13.70
N ARG A 64 -3.28 9.14 14.58
CA ARG A 64 -1.87 8.85 14.87
C ARG A 64 -1.67 7.41 15.33
N ASN A 65 -2.58 6.90 16.16
CA ASN A 65 -2.48 5.56 16.75
C ASN A 65 -2.58 4.45 15.68
N LEU A 66 -3.36 4.67 14.64
CA LEU A 66 -3.47 3.70 13.54
C LEU A 66 -2.31 3.82 12.54
N ARG A 67 -1.84 5.04 12.27
CA ARG A 67 -0.72 5.25 11.34
C ARG A 67 0.58 4.55 11.77
N GLN A 68 0.79 4.35 13.06
CA GLN A 68 1.99 3.63 13.54
C GLN A 68 2.05 2.16 13.14
N PHE A 69 0.94 1.58 12.68
CA PHE A 69 0.88 0.20 12.19
C PHE A 69 0.94 0.11 10.65
N MET A 70 1.00 1.26 9.96
CA MET A 70 0.97 1.35 8.51
C MET A 70 2.39 1.50 7.93
N PRO A 71 2.98 0.44 7.38
CA PRO A 71 4.18 0.59 6.57
C PRO A 71 3.85 1.37 5.29
N GLU A 72 4.87 1.72 4.53
CA GLU A 72 4.73 2.58 3.36
C GLU A 72 3.74 2.04 2.34
N GLU A 73 3.77 0.73 2.07
CA GLU A 73 2.87 0.03 1.17
C GLU A 73 1.40 0.18 1.59
N ALA A 74 1.13 0.08 2.89
CA ALA A 74 -0.23 0.27 3.41
C ALA A 74 -0.73 1.71 3.26
N GLN A 75 0.18 2.70 3.32
CA GLN A 75 -0.15 4.10 3.10
C GLN A 75 -0.55 4.36 1.65
N TYR A 76 0.21 3.82 0.69
CA TYR A 76 -0.11 3.91 -0.75
C TYR A 76 -1.41 3.19 -1.07
N ALA A 77 -1.56 1.96 -0.56
CA ALA A 77 -2.76 1.16 -0.76
C ALA A 77 -4.02 1.84 -0.19
N TYR A 78 -3.91 2.51 0.97
CA TYR A 78 -5.01 3.28 1.54
C TYR A 78 -5.47 4.40 0.61
N MET A 79 -4.55 5.18 0.06
CA MET A 79 -4.90 6.25 -0.87
C MET A 79 -5.49 5.74 -2.17
N ALA A 80 -4.91 4.68 -2.74
CA ALA A 80 -5.44 4.03 -3.94
C ALA A 80 -6.84 3.45 -3.70
N THR A 81 -7.07 2.79 -2.55
CA THR A 81 -8.39 2.24 -2.20
C THR A 81 -9.43 3.36 -2.02
N ARG A 82 -9.07 4.46 -1.37
CA ARG A 82 -9.95 5.63 -1.28
C ARG A 82 -10.36 6.15 -2.65
N ALA A 83 -9.38 6.31 -3.54
CA ALA A 83 -9.66 6.77 -4.91
C ALA A 83 -10.56 5.77 -5.66
N ALA A 84 -10.34 4.46 -5.50
CA ALA A 84 -11.17 3.42 -6.10
C ALA A 84 -12.61 3.47 -5.62
N LEU A 85 -12.82 3.62 -4.31
CA LEU A 85 -14.17 3.76 -3.71
C LEU A 85 -14.88 5.02 -4.21
N GLN A 86 -14.18 6.15 -4.28
CA GLN A 86 -14.72 7.40 -4.83
C GLN A 86 -15.10 7.24 -6.31
N HIS A 87 -14.25 6.61 -7.10
CA HIS A 87 -14.52 6.34 -8.52
C HIS A 87 -15.71 5.40 -8.70
N ALA A 88 -15.86 4.39 -7.83
CA ALA A 88 -17.01 3.48 -7.81
C ALA A 88 -18.29 4.13 -7.24
N ARG A 89 -18.21 5.34 -6.64
CA ARG A 89 -19.27 6.00 -5.90
C ARG A 89 -19.79 5.16 -4.73
N LEU A 90 -18.90 4.43 -4.08
CA LEU A 90 -19.16 3.68 -2.86
C LEU A 90 -18.67 4.49 -1.66
N ASP A 91 -19.56 4.72 -0.73
CA ASP A 91 -19.30 5.42 0.52
C ASP A 91 -19.16 4.45 1.71
N GLN A 92 -18.93 4.99 2.88
CA GLN A 92 -18.80 4.18 4.09
C GLN A 92 -20.11 3.53 4.50
N ASP A 93 -21.25 4.15 4.20
CA ASP A 93 -22.58 3.60 4.52
C ASP A 93 -22.83 2.34 3.70
N TYR A 94 -22.42 2.33 2.44
CA TYR A 94 -22.46 1.11 1.62
C TYR A 94 -21.61 -0.01 2.25
N ILE A 95 -20.37 0.29 2.61
CA ILE A 95 -19.46 -0.69 3.22
C ILE A 95 -20.01 -1.22 4.55
N ASP A 96 -20.60 -0.36 5.36
CA ASP A 96 -21.13 -0.73 6.68
C ASP A 96 -22.38 -1.61 6.59
N THR A 97 -23.14 -1.51 5.51
CA THR A 97 -24.41 -2.22 5.29
C THR A 97 -24.28 -3.48 4.43
N HIS A 98 -23.13 -3.67 3.77
CA HIS A 98 -22.87 -4.82 2.90
C HIS A 98 -21.68 -5.64 3.39
N GLU A 99 -21.62 -6.89 2.98
CA GLU A 99 -20.48 -7.77 3.21
C GLU A 99 -19.41 -7.50 2.15
N VAL A 100 -18.53 -6.51 2.44
CA VAL A 100 -17.42 -6.13 1.57
C VAL A 100 -16.15 -6.78 2.07
N GLY A 101 -15.50 -7.56 1.21
CA GLY A 101 -14.22 -8.20 1.48
C GLY A 101 -13.04 -7.49 0.81
N ILE A 102 -11.84 -8.00 1.05
CA ILE A 102 -10.61 -7.56 0.40
C ILE A 102 -9.75 -8.76 0.02
N ILE A 103 -9.28 -8.76 -1.20
CA ILE A 103 -8.19 -9.61 -1.68
C ILE A 103 -7.10 -8.67 -2.17
N TYR A 104 -5.92 -8.75 -1.57
CA TYR A 104 -4.82 -7.83 -1.86
C TYR A 104 -3.53 -8.60 -2.17
N GLY A 105 -2.86 -8.22 -3.25
CA GLY A 105 -1.56 -8.78 -3.63
C GLY A 105 -0.43 -8.05 -2.93
N ASN A 106 0.25 -8.70 -1.98
CA ASN A 106 1.43 -8.18 -1.31
C ASN A 106 2.40 -9.30 -0.97
N ASP A 107 3.65 -9.20 -1.39
CA ASP A 107 4.59 -10.31 -1.24
C ASP A 107 5.61 -10.08 -0.12
N SER A 108 6.22 -8.90 -0.04
CA SER A 108 7.30 -8.66 0.93
C SER A 108 7.21 -7.29 1.57
N VAL A 109 7.47 -7.26 2.88
CA VAL A 109 7.55 -6.04 3.70
C VAL A 109 8.80 -6.15 4.58
N ALA A 110 9.96 -5.75 4.04
CA ALA A 110 11.24 -5.93 4.70
C ALA A 110 11.67 -4.75 5.57
N GLU A 111 11.23 -3.52 5.25
CA GLU A 111 11.72 -2.28 5.87
C GLU A 111 11.56 -2.31 7.40
N ALA A 112 10.39 -2.62 7.91
CA ALA A 112 10.13 -2.65 9.35
C ALA A 112 10.99 -3.70 10.09
N THR A 113 11.24 -4.85 9.46
CA THR A 113 12.11 -5.90 10.01
C THR A 113 13.56 -5.43 10.06
N MET A 114 14.04 -4.81 8.98
CA MET A 114 15.42 -4.29 8.93
C MET A 114 15.63 -3.20 9.98
N HIS A 115 14.76 -2.21 10.06
CA HIS A 115 14.83 -1.16 11.09
C HIS A 115 14.79 -1.72 12.51
N SER A 116 13.94 -2.71 12.78
CA SER A 116 13.87 -3.34 14.09
C SER A 116 15.16 -4.05 14.45
N LEU A 117 15.78 -4.77 13.50
CA LEU A 117 17.06 -5.44 13.71
C LEU A 117 18.19 -4.44 13.93
N ASP A 118 18.23 -3.37 13.18
CA ASP A 118 19.27 -2.34 13.32
C ASP A 118 19.13 -1.62 14.66
N ASN A 119 17.93 -1.22 15.05
CA ASN A 119 17.66 -0.64 16.37
C ASN A 119 18.06 -1.59 17.50
N PHE A 120 17.69 -2.88 17.39
CA PHE A 120 18.09 -3.86 18.39
C PHE A 120 19.62 -4.03 18.49
N ARG A 121 20.30 -4.04 17.35
CA ARG A 121 21.77 -4.17 17.32
C ARG A 121 22.47 -2.94 17.93
N GLU A 122 21.92 -1.75 17.66
CA GLU A 122 22.46 -0.49 18.17
C GLU A 122 22.21 -0.32 19.66
N TYR A 123 20.97 -0.43 20.10
CA TYR A 123 20.56 -0.12 21.47
C TYR A 123 20.60 -1.30 22.42
N LYS A 124 20.70 -2.55 21.92
CA LYS A 124 20.67 -3.80 22.69
C LYS A 124 19.41 -3.91 23.57
N ASP A 125 18.33 -3.28 23.14
CA ASP A 125 17.04 -3.23 23.84
C ASP A 125 15.88 -3.45 22.85
N THR A 126 15.01 -4.40 23.15
CA THR A 126 13.81 -4.68 22.34
C THR A 126 12.79 -3.55 22.38
N ALA A 127 12.79 -2.69 23.41
CA ALA A 127 11.94 -1.52 23.47
C ALA A 127 12.22 -0.53 22.32
N ALA A 128 13.45 -0.51 21.80
CA ALA A 128 13.87 0.31 20.66
C ALA A 128 13.21 -0.13 19.32
N CYS A 129 12.71 -1.37 19.25
CA CYS A 129 12.06 -1.87 18.02
C CYS A 129 10.68 -1.23 17.77
N GLY A 130 10.01 -0.73 18.83
CA GLY A 130 8.66 -0.19 18.75
C GLY A 130 7.57 -1.26 18.66
N SER A 131 6.42 -0.99 19.27
CA SER A 131 5.31 -1.95 19.36
C SER A 131 4.59 -2.22 18.02
N GLY A 132 4.72 -1.32 17.05
CA GLY A 132 4.09 -1.45 15.73
C GLY A 132 4.88 -2.31 14.72
N ALA A 133 6.17 -2.54 14.97
CA ALA A 133 7.07 -3.14 14.00
C ALA A 133 6.65 -4.55 13.56
N ILE A 134 6.17 -5.38 14.49
CA ILE A 134 5.70 -6.74 14.17
C ILE A 134 4.52 -6.71 13.19
N PHE A 135 3.59 -5.80 13.35
CA PHE A 135 2.44 -5.66 12.45
C PHE A 135 2.84 -5.13 11.08
N GLN A 136 3.83 -4.24 11.03
CA GLN A 136 4.35 -3.70 9.79
C GLN A 136 5.16 -4.72 8.99
N SER A 137 5.76 -5.73 9.64
CA SER A 137 6.60 -6.76 9.00
C SER A 137 5.82 -7.92 8.37
N MET A 138 4.51 -8.00 8.59
CA MET A 138 3.68 -9.09 8.05
C MET A 138 3.33 -8.85 6.59
N ASN A 139 3.35 -9.90 5.75
CA ASN A 139 2.86 -9.79 4.36
C ASN A 139 1.38 -9.37 4.30
N SER A 140 0.60 -9.71 5.32
CA SER A 140 -0.81 -9.31 5.44
C SER A 140 -1.03 -7.89 5.99
N THR A 141 0.03 -7.12 6.25
CA THR A 141 -0.09 -5.80 6.88
C THR A 141 -1.00 -4.85 6.09
N VAL A 142 -0.94 -4.88 4.77
CA VAL A 142 -1.79 -4.03 3.91
C VAL A 142 -3.25 -4.42 4.07
N THR A 143 -3.58 -5.70 3.91
CA THR A 143 -4.93 -6.24 4.06
C THR A 143 -5.51 -5.93 5.44
N MET A 144 -4.71 -6.17 6.50
CA MET A 144 -5.10 -5.88 7.87
C MET A 144 -5.41 -4.38 8.08
N ASN A 145 -4.53 -3.50 7.62
CA ASN A 145 -4.73 -2.06 7.78
C ASN A 145 -5.97 -1.57 7.01
N LEU A 146 -6.14 -2.01 5.75
CA LEU A 146 -7.30 -1.61 4.93
C LEU A 146 -8.60 -2.16 5.51
N ALA A 147 -8.63 -3.43 5.93
CA ALA A 147 -9.81 -4.03 6.55
C ALA A 147 -10.24 -3.26 7.80
N CYS A 148 -9.28 -2.89 8.65
CA CYS A 148 -9.56 -2.10 9.85
C CYS A 148 -10.04 -0.68 9.52
N LEU A 149 -9.34 0.03 8.64
CA LEU A 149 -9.60 1.44 8.33
C LEU A 149 -10.93 1.65 7.58
N PHE A 150 -11.27 0.73 6.67
CA PHE A 150 -12.55 0.76 5.93
C PHE A 150 -13.65 -0.06 6.58
N ARG A 151 -13.38 -0.72 7.72
CA ARG A 151 -14.34 -1.56 8.48
C ARG A 151 -14.92 -2.70 7.62
N LEU A 152 -14.07 -3.35 6.83
CA LEU A 152 -14.49 -4.45 5.95
C LEU A 152 -14.88 -5.68 6.78
N LYS A 153 -16.02 -6.29 6.45
CA LYS A 153 -16.60 -7.41 7.21
C LYS A 153 -16.54 -8.75 6.46
N GLY A 154 -16.29 -8.70 5.15
CA GLY A 154 -16.21 -9.89 4.33
C GLY A 154 -14.83 -10.57 4.41
N ILE A 155 -14.56 -11.43 3.46
CA ILE A 155 -13.29 -12.17 3.36
C ILE A 155 -12.10 -11.23 3.27
N ASN A 156 -11.05 -11.48 4.06
CA ASN A 156 -9.81 -10.73 4.04
C ASN A 156 -8.66 -11.67 3.70
N LEU A 157 -8.11 -11.56 2.50
CA LEU A 157 -7.04 -12.42 2.00
C LEU A 157 -5.88 -11.60 1.46
N THR A 158 -4.66 -12.07 1.72
CA THR A 158 -3.44 -11.59 1.07
C THR A 158 -2.92 -12.67 0.14
N SER A 159 -2.76 -12.34 -1.15
CA SER A 159 -2.06 -13.19 -2.11
C SER A 159 -0.58 -12.80 -2.15
N SER A 160 0.31 -13.77 -1.95
CA SER A 160 1.76 -13.59 -1.98
C SER A 160 2.35 -14.54 -3.02
N ALA A 161 2.80 -14.00 -4.13
CA ALA A 161 3.32 -14.73 -5.28
C ALA A 161 4.31 -13.88 -6.09
N ALA A 162 5.23 -13.21 -5.40
CA ALA A 162 6.18 -12.28 -5.99
C ALA A 162 5.49 -11.28 -6.94
N CYS A 163 5.99 -11.10 -8.17
CA CYS A 163 5.44 -10.17 -9.15
C CYS A 163 4.00 -10.51 -9.59
N ALA A 164 3.53 -11.73 -9.38
CA ALA A 164 2.18 -12.17 -9.74
C ALA A 164 1.12 -11.87 -8.66
N SER A 165 1.53 -11.41 -7.47
CA SER A 165 0.60 -11.18 -6.33
C SER A 165 -0.58 -10.30 -6.69
N GLY A 166 -0.32 -9.17 -7.35
CA GLY A 166 -1.37 -8.22 -7.74
C GLY A 166 -2.34 -8.79 -8.77
N SER A 167 -1.86 -9.49 -9.79
CA SER A 167 -2.74 -10.11 -10.80
C SER A 167 -3.57 -11.25 -10.23
N GLN A 168 -3.01 -12.05 -9.31
CA GLN A 168 -3.76 -13.09 -8.62
C GLN A 168 -4.84 -12.54 -7.67
N ALA A 169 -4.67 -11.33 -7.16
CA ALA A 169 -5.68 -10.68 -6.33
C ALA A 169 -6.89 -10.20 -7.15
N VAL A 170 -6.73 -10.01 -8.46
CA VAL A 170 -7.81 -9.59 -9.38
C VAL A 170 -8.52 -10.77 -10.01
N GLY A 171 -7.81 -11.88 -10.28
CA GLY A 171 -8.34 -13.11 -10.90
C GLY A 171 -8.99 -14.03 -9.91
#